data_6d4150538375b8dd538826a0b8349d64
#
_entry.id   6d4150538375b8dd538826a0b8349d64
#
_cell.length_a   1.000
_cell.length_b   1.000
_cell.length_c   1.000
_cell.angle_alpha   90.00
_cell.angle_beta   90.00
_cell.angle_gamma   90.00
#
_symmetry.space_group_name_H-M   'P 1'
#
loop_
_entity.id
_entity.type
_entity.pdbx_description
1 polymer ?
#
loop_
_entity_poly.entity_id
_entity_poly.type
_entity_poly.pdbx_seq_one_letter_code
_entity_poly.pdbx_strand_id
1 'polypeptide(L)' 'MIKISEFINNLIEFQDSFGDLECWYASDDEGNDYHPLTYTPTLCYLDEEGEITDADEIEDDSNIVQICLIN' A
#
# COMPACT_ATOMS: atom_id res chain seq x y z
N MET A 1 3.08 0.55 -11.62
CA MET A 1 2.60 0.49 -10.22
C MET A 1 1.09 0.63 -10.19
N ILE A 2 0.46 -0.04 -9.26
CA ILE A 2 -1.01 -0.03 -9.15
C ILE A 2 -1.45 1.23 -8.42
N LYS A 3 -2.37 1.97 -9.01
CA LYS A 3 -3.00 3.11 -8.34
C LYS A 3 -4.24 2.66 -7.58
N ILE A 4 -4.71 3.50 -6.65
CA ILE A 4 -5.89 3.20 -5.84
C ILE A 4 -7.08 2.80 -6.71
N SER A 5 -7.34 3.54 -7.78
CA SER A 5 -8.48 3.27 -8.67
C SER A 5 -8.40 1.88 -9.32
N GLU A 6 -7.22 1.48 -9.74
CA GLU A 6 -7.02 0.15 -10.31
C GLU A 6 -7.21 -0.95 -9.26
N PHE A 7 -6.70 -0.71 -8.05
CA PHE A 7 -6.80 -1.67 -6.96
C PHE A 7 -8.26 -1.86 -6.53
N ILE A 8 -9.03 -0.79 -6.46
CA ILE A 8 -10.46 -0.88 -6.17
C ILE A 8 -11.16 -1.77 -7.19
N ASN A 9 -10.91 -1.55 -8.48
CA ASN A 9 -11.51 -2.35 -9.54
C ASN A 9 -11.10 -3.82 -9.45
N ASN A 10 -9.82 -4.08 -9.17
CA ASN A 10 -9.33 -5.45 -9.01
C ASN A 10 -10.01 -6.15 -7.84
N LEU A 11 -10.19 -5.45 -6.72
CA LEU A 11 -10.87 -6.00 -5.55
C LEU A 11 -12.35 -6.26 -5.81
N ILE A 12 -13.03 -5.38 -6.55
CA ILE A 12 -14.43 -5.57 -6.90
C ILE A 12 -14.60 -6.82 -7.79
N GLU A 13 -13.75 -6.98 -8.79
CA GLU A 13 -13.79 -8.16 -9.67
C GLU A 13 -13.52 -9.44 -8.89
N PHE A 14 -12.56 -9.39 -7.97
CA PHE A 14 -12.24 -10.53 -7.12
C PHE A 14 -13.41 -10.88 -6.19
N GLN A 15 -14.01 -9.88 -5.58
CA GLN A 15 -15.14 -10.06 -4.70
C GLN A 15 -16.34 -10.66 -5.44
N ASP A 16 -16.61 -10.21 -6.67
CA ASP A 16 -17.67 -10.75 -7.50
C ASP A 16 -17.44 -12.21 -7.86
N SER A 17 -16.19 -12.60 -8.08
CA SER A 17 -15.85 -13.97 -8.49
C SER A 17 -15.76 -14.94 -7.31
N PHE A 18 -15.26 -14.51 -6.17
CA PHE A 18 -14.90 -15.39 -5.05
C PHE A 18 -15.60 -15.07 -3.73
N GLY A 19 -16.28 -13.93 -3.63
CA GLY A 19 -16.97 -13.51 -2.43
C GLY A 19 -16.13 -12.54 -1.58
N ASP A 20 -16.71 -12.14 -0.47
CA ASP A 20 -16.12 -11.15 0.44
C ASP A 20 -15.17 -11.85 1.43
N LEU A 21 -13.99 -12.18 0.95
CA LEU A 21 -12.97 -12.91 1.72
C LEU A 21 -12.07 -11.97 2.51
N GLU A 22 -11.41 -12.53 3.53
CA GLU A 22 -10.39 -11.78 4.27
C GLU A 22 -9.22 -11.42 3.36
N CYS A 23 -8.66 -10.24 3.57
CA CYS A 23 -7.48 -9.79 2.83
C CYS A 23 -6.21 -10.07 3.65
N TRP A 24 -5.23 -10.66 3.00
CA TRP A 24 -3.91 -10.91 3.57
C TRP A 24 -2.85 -10.31 2.65
N TYR A 25 -1.67 -10.02 3.16
CA TYR A 25 -0.57 -9.53 2.35
C TYR A 25 0.67 -10.40 2.57
N ALA A 26 1.49 -10.50 1.52
CA ALA A 26 2.79 -11.17 1.60
C ALA A 26 3.86 -10.11 1.91
N SER A 27 4.68 -10.38 2.92
CA SER A 27 5.73 -9.44 3.34
C SER A 27 7.02 -9.61 2.54
N ASP A 28 7.14 -10.67 1.74
CA ASP A 28 8.29 -10.90 0.87
C ASP A 28 7.85 -11.14 -0.57
N ASP A 29 8.78 -11.03 -1.51
CA ASP A 29 8.51 -11.18 -2.94
C ASP A 29 8.17 -12.62 -3.33
N GLU A 30 8.57 -13.59 -2.53
CA GLU A 30 8.33 -15.00 -2.80
C GLU A 30 7.02 -15.52 -2.18
N GLY A 31 6.37 -14.70 -1.35
CA GLY A 31 5.13 -15.08 -0.71
C GLY A 31 5.27 -16.12 0.38
N ASN A 32 6.43 -16.20 1.03
CA ASN A 32 6.69 -17.15 2.10
C ASN A 32 6.26 -16.68 3.48
N ASP A 33 5.99 -15.39 3.62
CA ASP A 33 5.59 -14.78 4.89
C ASP A 33 4.36 -13.93 4.65
N TYR A 34 3.22 -14.32 5.25
CA TYR A 34 1.94 -13.61 5.05
C TYR A 34 1.33 -13.22 6.37
N HIS A 35 0.59 -12.11 6.33
CA HIS A 35 -0.09 -11.58 7.51
C HIS A 35 -1.49 -11.08 7.13
N PRO A 36 -2.46 -11.18 8.04
CA PRO A 36 -3.77 -10.59 7.78
C PRO A 36 -3.68 -9.06 7.70
N LEU A 37 -4.48 -8.50 6.83
CA LEU A 37 -4.59 -7.05 6.71
C LEU A 37 -5.47 -6.55 7.87
N THR A 38 -4.86 -5.86 8.84
CA THR A 38 -5.55 -5.45 10.07
C THR A 38 -5.76 -3.94 10.19
N TYR A 39 -5.07 -3.16 9.34
CA TYR A 39 -5.13 -1.71 9.40
C TYR A 39 -5.72 -1.14 8.12
N THR A 40 -6.36 0.02 8.24
CA THR A 40 -6.80 0.78 7.08
C THR A 40 -5.61 1.40 6.36
N PRO A 41 -5.73 1.72 5.07
CA PRO A 41 -4.65 2.38 4.35
C PRO A 41 -4.23 3.69 5.00
N THR A 42 -2.95 3.97 4.98
CA THR A 42 -2.36 5.13 5.64
C THR A 42 -1.61 6.00 4.63
N LEU A 43 -1.74 7.31 4.77
CA LEU A 43 -0.94 8.24 3.97
C LEU A 43 0.49 8.26 4.50
N CYS A 44 1.44 7.95 3.62
CA CYS A 44 2.86 7.98 3.94
C CYS A 44 3.62 8.76 2.88
N TYR A 45 4.86 9.10 3.20
CA TYR A 45 5.74 9.87 2.32
C TYR A 45 7.01 9.07 2.06
N LEU A 46 7.42 9.03 0.79
CA LEU A 46 8.70 8.42 0.41
C LEU A 46 9.70 9.52 0.05
N ASP A 47 10.94 9.35 0.51
CA ASP A 47 12.04 10.24 0.13
C ASP A 47 12.63 9.83 -1.23
N GLU A 48 13.70 10.52 -1.66
CA GLU A 48 14.35 10.25 -2.93
C GLU A 48 14.94 8.84 -3.03
N GLU A 49 15.25 8.23 -1.90
CA GLU A 49 15.83 6.90 -1.82
C GLU A 49 14.76 5.80 -1.77
N GLY A 50 13.48 6.19 -1.71
CA GLY A 50 12.37 5.24 -1.63
C GLY A 50 12.10 4.75 -0.23
N GLU A 51 12.54 5.46 0.79
CA GLU A 51 12.31 5.13 2.18
C GLU A 51 11.19 5.98 2.77
N ILE A 52 10.47 5.40 3.74
CA ILE A 52 9.40 6.10 4.45
C ILE A 52 10.01 7.22 5.30
N THR A 53 9.47 8.42 5.17
CA THR A 53 9.89 9.57 5.96
C THR A 53 8.68 10.23 6.62
N ASP A 54 8.91 10.90 7.74
CA ASP A 54 7.86 11.64 8.44
C ASP A 54 7.61 13.00 7.80
N ALA A 55 6.36 13.46 7.83
CA ALA A 55 5.99 14.76 7.28
C ALA A 55 6.79 15.91 7.92
N ASP A 56 7.16 15.78 9.19
CA ASP A 56 7.93 16.81 9.91
C ASP A 56 9.38 16.92 9.43
N GLU A 57 9.90 15.88 8.78
CA GLU A 57 11.27 15.85 8.26
C GLU A 57 11.37 16.30 6.81
N ILE A 58 10.25 16.63 6.18
CA ILE A 58 10.21 17.03 4.76
C ILE A 58 10.73 18.45 4.63
N GLU A 59 11.77 18.61 3.79
CA GLU A 59 12.28 19.92 3.41
C GLU A 59 11.59 20.39 2.13
N ASP A 60 11.43 21.70 1.96
CA ASP A 60 10.72 22.29 0.83
C ASP A 60 11.30 21.93 -0.54
N ASP A 61 12.60 21.62 -0.59
CA ASP A 61 13.30 21.30 -1.82
C ASP A 61 13.41 19.81 -2.11
N SER A 62 12.84 18.95 -1.26
CA SER A 62 12.97 17.50 -1.41
C SER A 62 11.94 16.93 -2.38
N ASN A 63 12.33 15.90 -3.12
CA ASN A 63 11.45 15.15 -4.02
C ASN A 63 10.69 14.08 -3.23
N ILE A 64 9.71 14.53 -2.48
CA ILE A 64 8.89 13.66 -1.63
C ILE A 64 7.65 13.23 -2.41
N VAL A 65 7.34 11.95 -2.37
CA VAL A 65 6.17 11.37 -3.02
C VAL A 65 5.20 10.87 -1.97
N GLN A 66 3.94 11.23 -2.12
CA GLN A 66 2.87 10.69 -1.28
C GLN A 66 2.44 9.32 -1.78
N ILE A 67 2.26 8.37 -0.86
CA ILE A 67 1.81 7.03 -1.19
C ILE A 67 0.67 6.59 -0.27
N CYS A 68 -0.10 5.63 -0.76
CA CYS A 68 -1.07 4.90 0.03
C CYS A 68 -0.39 3.61 0.53
N LEU A 69 -0.11 3.54 1.82
CA LEU A 69 0.52 2.36 2.41
C LEU A 69 -0.54 1.38 2.85
N ILE A 70 -0.48 0.18 2.32
CA ILE A 70 -1.35 -0.93 2.72
C ILE A 70 -0.53 -1.86 3.60
N ASN A 71 -0.96 -1.95 4.83
CA ASN A 71 -0.25 -2.71 5.84
C ASN A 71 -0.42 -4.22 5.65
#